data_b94a9090a1647d63261618a470d89e97
#
_entry.id   b94a9090a1647d63261618a470d89e97
#
_cell.length_a   1.000
_cell.length_b   1.000
_cell.length_c   1.000
_cell.angle_alpha   90.00
_cell.angle_beta   90.00
_cell.angle_gamma   90.00
#
_symmetry.space_group_name_H-M   'P 1'
#
loop_
_entity.id
_entity.type
_entity.pdbx_description
1 polymer ?
#
loop_
_entity_poly.entity_id
_entity_poly.type
_entity_poly.pdbx_seq_one_letter_code
_entity_poly.pdbx_strand_id
1 'polypeptide(L)'
;MPSRVRPYLRAIQGARVMFRNWLPVLARFTIHKFGLTDVTDGEVTVKCHNGGAIQIPLSTLRVLLYAWKIGLTATVDCTTGRVILLHHDNVDGDFNIAITPLDRLTTEDAVPDAVRNGWVFDGTYWRRYINGKGVVTFWHMYGPLLEVFDNEELRHVHVKGMDVVDVGAFVGDSAIYFALRGAKRVIAVEPHPVAYTEMLDNIRLNNLEDVVTPVNAALASKPGKICIGNVTVASTVTTYHAPSGHGGGDCEDEAPAVTLGELIEKYGIQPGEAILKMDCEGCEFDVILNDYEHVRLFRELIFEHHADFMKRSLGELLSRLNTDFNCMQVSGGEGIGIIHCTHR
;
A
#
# COMPACT_ATOMS: atom_id res chain seq x y z
N MET A 1 -12.98 -25.50 -22.34
CA MET A 1 -11.65 -24.87 -22.42
C MET A 1 -11.03 -24.90 -21.03
N PRO A 2 -9.73 -25.23 -20.89
CA PRO A 2 -9.07 -25.22 -19.59
C PRO A 2 -9.20 -23.84 -18.92
N SER A 3 -9.46 -23.82 -17.61
CA SER A 3 -9.70 -22.61 -16.80
C SER A 3 -8.57 -21.55 -16.92
N ARG A 4 -7.36 -22.01 -17.22
CA ARG A 4 -6.15 -21.14 -17.37
C ARG A 4 -6.13 -20.27 -18.64
N VAL A 5 -6.86 -20.60 -19.68
CA VAL A 5 -6.83 -19.88 -20.98
C VAL A 5 -7.85 -18.74 -21.03
N ARG A 6 -8.96 -18.87 -20.29
CA ARG A 6 -10.08 -17.92 -20.27
C ARG A 6 -9.68 -16.46 -19.96
N PRO A 7 -8.81 -16.20 -18.97
CA PRO A 7 -8.39 -14.82 -18.65
C PRO A 7 -7.62 -14.14 -19.79
N TYR A 8 -6.74 -14.85 -20.46
CA TYR A 8 -5.97 -14.29 -21.59
C TYR A 8 -6.86 -13.97 -22.80
N LEU A 9 -7.86 -14.80 -23.07
CA LEU A 9 -8.84 -14.51 -24.14
C LEU A 9 -9.65 -13.24 -23.81
N ARG A 10 -9.98 -12.99 -22.54
CA ARG A 10 -10.63 -11.75 -22.12
C ARG A 10 -9.74 -10.53 -22.37
N ALA A 11 -8.45 -10.58 -22.05
CA ALA A 11 -7.53 -9.48 -22.32
C ALA A 11 -7.40 -9.18 -23.81
N ILE A 12 -7.35 -10.20 -24.67
CA ILE A 12 -7.34 -10.03 -26.14
C ILE A 12 -8.67 -9.43 -26.62
N GLN A 13 -9.79 -9.92 -26.10
CA GLN A 13 -11.10 -9.36 -26.40
C GLN A 13 -11.19 -7.90 -25.96
N GLY A 14 -10.66 -7.57 -24.79
CA GLY A 14 -10.61 -6.20 -24.28
C GLY A 14 -9.82 -5.27 -25.19
N ALA A 15 -8.63 -5.67 -25.62
CA ALA A 15 -7.84 -4.88 -26.57
C ALA A 15 -8.61 -4.61 -27.86
N ARG A 16 -9.32 -5.62 -28.38
CA ARG A 16 -10.16 -5.50 -29.60
C ARG A 16 -11.35 -4.55 -29.39
N VAL A 17 -11.95 -4.55 -28.20
CA VAL A 17 -13.08 -3.67 -27.87
C VAL A 17 -12.62 -2.23 -27.65
N MET A 18 -11.47 -2.03 -26.99
CA MET A 18 -10.94 -0.70 -26.70
C MET A 18 -10.32 -0.02 -27.93
N PHE A 19 -9.60 -0.75 -28.78
CA PHE A 19 -8.72 -0.16 -29.78
C PHE A 19 -8.96 -0.70 -31.20
N ARG A 20 -9.07 0.22 -32.18
CA ARG A 20 -9.15 -0.13 -33.61
C ARG A 20 -7.88 -0.80 -34.12
N ASN A 21 -6.73 -0.43 -33.56
CA ASN A 21 -5.40 -0.96 -33.92
C ASN A 21 -4.89 -2.01 -32.90
N TRP A 22 -5.78 -2.82 -32.35
CA TRP A 22 -5.48 -3.76 -31.26
C TRP A 22 -4.37 -4.78 -31.56
N LEU A 23 -4.23 -5.23 -32.82
CA LEU A 23 -3.17 -6.19 -33.22
C LEU A 23 -1.77 -5.63 -33.04
N PRO A 24 -1.39 -4.46 -33.64
CA PRO A 24 -0.09 -3.86 -33.39
C PRO A 24 0.11 -3.44 -31.92
N VAL A 25 -0.95 -3.04 -31.22
CA VAL A 25 -0.88 -2.72 -29.77
C VAL A 25 -0.49 -3.95 -28.97
N LEU A 26 -1.16 -5.09 -29.19
CA LEU A 26 -0.83 -6.33 -28.49
C LEU A 26 0.54 -6.88 -28.91
N ALA A 27 0.91 -6.78 -30.19
CA ALA A 27 2.22 -7.20 -30.65
C ALA A 27 3.35 -6.42 -29.93
N ARG A 28 3.23 -5.09 -29.83
CA ARG A 28 4.20 -4.25 -29.12
C ARG A 28 4.26 -4.58 -27.62
N PHE A 29 3.12 -4.78 -26.97
CA PHE A 29 3.04 -5.21 -25.57
C PHE A 29 3.74 -6.56 -25.35
N THR A 30 3.51 -7.53 -26.24
CA THR A 30 4.09 -8.86 -26.14
C THR A 30 5.62 -8.82 -26.33
N ILE A 31 6.10 -8.05 -27.32
CA ILE A 31 7.53 -7.87 -27.59
C ILE A 31 8.23 -7.26 -26.35
N HIS A 32 7.64 -6.23 -25.75
CA HIS A 32 8.17 -5.62 -24.53
C HIS A 32 8.18 -6.59 -23.34
N LYS A 33 7.07 -7.30 -23.10
CA LYS A 33 6.94 -8.27 -21.99
C LYS A 33 7.98 -9.40 -22.05
N PHE A 34 8.40 -9.81 -23.22
CA PHE A 34 9.42 -10.86 -23.40
C PHE A 34 10.85 -10.33 -23.49
N GLY A 35 11.08 -9.04 -23.21
CA GLY A 35 12.42 -8.44 -23.20
C GLY A 35 13.09 -8.41 -24.58
N LEU A 36 12.32 -8.44 -25.66
CA LEU A 36 12.83 -8.40 -27.04
C LEU A 36 13.17 -6.97 -27.50
N THR A 37 13.02 -5.97 -26.63
CA THR A 37 13.42 -4.56 -26.84
C THR A 37 14.02 -4.02 -25.55
N ASP A 38 15.11 -3.25 -25.66
CA ASP A 38 15.81 -2.59 -24.53
C ASP A 38 15.10 -1.33 -23.99
N VAL A 39 13.83 -1.12 -24.34
CA VAL A 39 13.08 0.09 -23.94
C VAL A 39 12.35 -0.19 -22.65
N THR A 40 12.85 0.33 -21.56
CA THR A 40 12.31 0.18 -20.19
C THR A 40 10.97 0.90 -19.99
N ASP A 41 10.68 1.98 -20.73
CA ASP A 41 9.41 2.72 -20.65
C ASP A 41 8.96 3.12 -22.07
N GLY A 42 8.32 2.20 -22.76
CA GLY A 42 7.82 2.44 -24.12
C GLY A 42 6.38 2.95 -24.10
N GLU A 43 6.11 3.91 -24.99
CA GLU A 43 4.74 4.31 -25.30
C GLU A 43 4.19 3.53 -26.48
N VAL A 44 2.88 3.36 -26.52
CA VAL A 44 2.16 2.79 -27.65
C VAL A 44 1.04 3.74 -28.09
N THR A 45 0.96 3.96 -29.41
CA THR A 45 -0.16 4.72 -29.97
C THR A 45 -1.37 3.82 -30.10
N VAL A 46 -2.43 4.14 -29.35
CA VAL A 46 -3.75 3.50 -29.45
C VAL A 46 -4.71 4.36 -30.26
N LYS A 47 -5.56 3.72 -31.05
CA LYS A 47 -6.63 4.37 -31.82
C LYS A 47 -7.97 3.86 -31.33
N CYS A 48 -8.77 4.74 -30.74
CA CYS A 48 -10.07 4.38 -30.17
C CYS A 48 -11.17 4.24 -31.21
N HIS A 49 -12.22 3.50 -30.88
CA HIS A 49 -13.38 3.32 -31.76
C HIS A 49 -14.25 4.59 -31.87
N ASN A 50 -14.27 5.46 -30.85
CA ASN A 50 -14.94 6.75 -30.86
C ASN A 50 -14.21 7.83 -31.68
N GLY A 51 -13.08 7.50 -32.29
CA GLY A 51 -12.20 8.42 -33.00
C GLY A 51 -11.02 8.88 -32.15
N GLY A 52 -10.06 9.52 -32.80
CA GLY A 52 -8.84 9.96 -32.14
C GLY A 52 -7.78 8.87 -31.98
N ALA A 53 -6.59 9.33 -31.59
CA ALA A 53 -5.45 8.51 -31.22
C ALA A 53 -4.70 9.18 -30.07
N ILE A 54 -4.18 8.38 -29.16
CA ILE A 54 -3.45 8.85 -27.98
C ILE A 54 -2.24 7.95 -27.78
N GLN A 55 -1.15 8.51 -27.27
CA GLN A 55 0.00 7.74 -26.79
C GLN A 55 -0.24 7.40 -25.31
N ILE A 56 -0.03 6.14 -24.96
CA ILE A 56 -0.13 5.67 -23.57
C ILE A 56 1.13 4.87 -23.22
N PRO A 57 1.58 4.97 -21.95
CA PRO A 57 2.64 4.10 -21.43
C PRO A 57 2.25 2.62 -21.53
N LEU A 58 3.23 1.74 -21.70
CA LEU A 58 2.99 0.29 -21.70
C LEU A 58 2.53 -0.21 -20.34
N SER A 59 2.91 0.45 -19.24
CA SER A 59 2.38 0.23 -17.90
C SER A 59 0.87 0.44 -17.84
N THR A 60 0.37 1.57 -18.36
CA THR A 60 -1.07 1.87 -18.46
C THR A 60 -1.80 0.82 -19.33
N LEU A 61 -1.21 0.44 -20.47
CA LEU A 61 -1.80 -0.64 -21.29
C LEU A 61 -1.88 -1.96 -20.52
N ARG A 62 -0.88 -2.28 -19.71
CA ARG A 62 -0.88 -3.45 -18.84
C ARG A 62 -2.07 -3.44 -17.87
N VAL A 63 -2.31 -2.31 -17.20
CA VAL A 63 -3.47 -2.14 -16.30
C VAL A 63 -4.79 -2.36 -17.03
N LEU A 64 -4.96 -1.79 -18.23
CA LEU A 64 -6.17 -1.96 -19.02
C LEU A 64 -6.40 -3.42 -19.45
N LEU A 65 -5.35 -4.11 -19.87
CA LEU A 65 -5.44 -5.53 -20.24
C LEU A 65 -5.69 -6.43 -19.03
N TYR A 66 -5.12 -6.07 -17.88
CA TYR A 66 -5.35 -6.75 -16.62
C TYR A 66 -6.81 -6.60 -16.16
N ALA A 67 -7.39 -5.40 -16.24
CA ALA A 67 -8.79 -5.18 -15.92
C ALA A 67 -9.72 -6.16 -16.69
N TRP A 68 -9.53 -6.29 -17.99
CA TRP A 68 -10.25 -7.28 -18.79
C TRP A 68 -9.98 -8.73 -18.37
N LYS A 69 -8.72 -9.03 -18.04
CA LYS A 69 -8.33 -10.37 -17.59
C LYS A 69 -9.10 -10.80 -16.34
N ILE A 70 -9.28 -9.90 -15.36
CA ILE A 70 -9.99 -10.18 -14.11
C ILE A 70 -11.51 -10.04 -14.21
N GLY A 71 -12.03 -9.59 -15.36
CA GLY A 71 -13.48 -9.57 -15.65
C GLY A 71 -14.13 -8.21 -15.56
N LEU A 72 -13.37 -7.13 -15.41
CA LEU A 72 -13.87 -5.77 -15.56
C LEU A 72 -14.07 -5.44 -17.04
N THR A 73 -14.91 -4.46 -17.31
CA THR A 73 -14.99 -3.78 -18.61
C THR A 73 -14.17 -2.49 -18.51
N ALA A 74 -13.16 -2.36 -19.36
CA ALA A 74 -12.39 -1.13 -19.50
C ALA A 74 -12.71 -0.48 -20.86
N THR A 75 -12.91 0.83 -20.88
CA THR A 75 -13.03 1.64 -22.08
C THR A 75 -12.12 2.85 -22.01
N VAL A 76 -11.57 3.26 -23.16
CA VAL A 76 -10.68 4.42 -23.27
C VAL A 76 -11.32 5.43 -24.20
N ASP A 77 -11.42 6.67 -23.73
CA ASP A 77 -11.77 7.82 -24.56
C ASP A 77 -10.50 8.53 -25.02
N CYS A 78 -10.13 8.33 -26.27
CA CYS A 78 -8.94 8.98 -26.85
C CYS A 78 -9.09 10.49 -27.04
N THR A 79 -10.27 11.05 -26.89
CA THR A 79 -10.51 12.50 -27.02
C THR A 79 -10.21 13.22 -25.73
N THR A 80 -10.61 12.62 -24.60
CA THR A 80 -10.46 13.22 -23.27
C THR A 80 -9.29 12.64 -22.46
N GLY A 81 -8.68 11.55 -22.95
CA GLY A 81 -7.64 10.82 -22.20
C GLY A 81 -8.16 10.15 -20.93
N ARG A 82 -9.47 9.82 -20.88
CA ARG A 82 -10.09 9.19 -19.71
C ARG A 82 -10.28 7.70 -19.92
N VAL A 83 -10.15 6.95 -18.84
CA VAL A 83 -10.48 5.53 -18.75
C VAL A 83 -11.71 5.37 -17.88
N ILE A 84 -12.63 4.49 -18.30
CA ILE A 84 -13.77 4.05 -17.50
C ILE A 84 -13.57 2.57 -17.22
N LEU A 85 -13.47 2.21 -15.94
CA LEU A 85 -13.46 0.83 -15.45
C LEU A 85 -14.81 0.54 -14.84
N LEU A 86 -15.45 -0.56 -15.26
CA LEU A 86 -16.77 -0.99 -14.79
C LEU A 86 -16.68 -2.42 -14.24
N HIS A 87 -17.22 -2.61 -13.05
CA HIS A 87 -17.50 -3.92 -12.50
C HIS A 87 -19.03 -4.09 -12.38
N HIS A 88 -19.55 -5.17 -12.96
CA HIS A 88 -20.94 -5.58 -12.77
C HIS A 88 -21.01 -6.52 -11.58
N ASP A 89 -21.56 -6.07 -10.48
CA ASP A 89 -21.93 -6.98 -9.41
C ASP A 89 -23.25 -7.69 -9.77
N ASN A 90 -23.18 -9.03 -9.89
CA ASN A 90 -24.32 -9.83 -10.34
C ASN A 90 -25.39 -10.01 -9.25
N VAL A 91 -25.16 -9.53 -8.01
CA VAL A 91 -26.04 -9.81 -6.86
C VAL A 91 -27.08 -8.71 -6.66
N ASP A 92 -26.72 -7.44 -6.80
CA ASP A 92 -27.63 -6.32 -6.51
C ASP A 92 -27.83 -5.33 -7.68
N GLY A 93 -27.22 -5.58 -8.83
CA GLY A 93 -27.35 -4.70 -10.01
C GLY A 93 -26.57 -3.38 -9.90
N ASP A 94 -25.77 -3.21 -8.86
CA ASP A 94 -24.92 -2.04 -8.66
C ASP A 94 -23.65 -2.12 -9.52
N PHE A 95 -23.20 -0.95 -9.95
CA PHE A 95 -21.99 -0.81 -10.76
C PHE A 95 -20.91 -0.14 -9.94
N ASN A 96 -19.80 -0.83 -9.74
CA ASN A 96 -18.58 -0.15 -9.29
C ASN A 96 -17.93 0.51 -10.51
N ILE A 97 -17.73 1.81 -10.43
CA ILE A 97 -17.20 2.60 -11.53
C ILE A 97 -15.99 3.41 -11.07
N ALA A 98 -14.94 3.41 -11.89
CA ALA A 98 -13.86 4.38 -11.78
C ALA A 98 -13.71 5.11 -13.11
N ILE A 99 -13.80 6.44 -13.06
CA ILE A 99 -13.55 7.33 -14.20
C ILE A 99 -12.27 8.11 -13.86
N THR A 100 -11.14 7.70 -14.41
CA THR A 100 -9.86 8.29 -14.09
C THR A 100 -9.12 8.77 -15.34
N PRO A 101 -8.37 9.89 -15.28
CA PRO A 101 -7.38 10.20 -16.30
C PRO A 101 -6.34 9.08 -16.42
N LEU A 102 -5.84 8.86 -17.64
CA LEU A 102 -4.86 7.79 -17.91
C LEU A 102 -3.56 7.93 -17.09
N ASP A 103 -3.15 9.16 -16.81
CA ASP A 103 -1.97 9.49 -16.02
C ASP A 103 -2.13 9.22 -14.51
N ARG A 104 -3.35 9.00 -14.05
CA ARG A 104 -3.65 8.61 -12.66
C ARG A 104 -3.79 7.11 -12.44
N LEU A 105 -3.59 6.29 -13.43
CA LEU A 105 -3.43 4.84 -13.29
C LEU A 105 -1.99 4.53 -12.83
N THR A 106 -1.68 4.89 -11.59
CA THR A 106 -0.30 5.00 -11.10
C THR A 106 0.28 3.72 -10.54
N THR A 107 -0.56 2.77 -10.11
CA THR A 107 -0.07 1.49 -9.60
C THR A 107 -0.56 0.35 -10.45
N GLU A 108 0.34 -0.52 -10.84
CA GLU A 108 0.19 -1.47 -11.94
C GLU A 108 -1.11 -2.27 -11.93
N ASP A 109 -1.51 -2.81 -10.79
CA ASP A 109 -2.69 -3.69 -10.69
C ASP A 109 -3.69 -3.25 -9.60
N ALA A 110 -3.38 -2.20 -8.80
CA ALA A 110 -4.23 -1.79 -7.67
C ALA A 110 -5.59 -1.24 -8.12
N VAL A 111 -5.62 -0.40 -9.16
CA VAL A 111 -6.86 0.23 -9.63
C VAL A 111 -7.92 -0.77 -10.11
N PRO A 112 -7.60 -1.76 -10.96
CA PRO A 112 -8.59 -2.77 -11.35
C PRO A 112 -9.09 -3.61 -10.18
N ASP A 113 -8.22 -4.02 -9.27
CA ASP A 113 -8.61 -4.79 -8.10
C ASP A 113 -9.44 -3.94 -7.13
N ALA A 114 -9.10 -2.66 -6.94
CA ALA A 114 -9.90 -1.71 -6.16
C ALA A 114 -11.34 -1.63 -6.70
N VAL A 115 -11.52 -1.41 -8.01
CA VAL A 115 -12.85 -1.34 -8.63
C VAL A 115 -13.61 -2.65 -8.45
N ARG A 116 -12.95 -3.79 -8.62
CA ARG A 116 -13.56 -5.10 -8.41
C ARG A 116 -14.03 -5.30 -6.96
N ASN A 117 -13.30 -4.73 -6.00
CA ASN A 117 -13.57 -4.86 -4.56
C ASN A 117 -14.52 -3.75 -4.02
N GLY A 118 -15.12 -2.94 -4.89
CA GLY A 118 -16.12 -1.97 -4.50
C GLY A 118 -15.61 -0.55 -4.23
N TRP A 119 -14.35 -0.27 -4.58
CA TRP A 119 -13.86 1.09 -4.60
C TRP A 119 -14.38 1.86 -5.81
N VAL A 120 -14.71 3.12 -5.60
CA VAL A 120 -15.23 4.03 -6.63
C VAL A 120 -14.35 5.27 -6.69
N PHE A 121 -13.95 5.68 -7.87
CA PHE A 121 -13.28 6.96 -8.09
C PHE A 121 -14.30 7.98 -8.62
N ASP A 122 -14.54 9.05 -7.86
CA ASP A 122 -15.55 10.08 -8.19
C ASP A 122 -15.03 11.19 -9.13
N GLY A 123 -13.82 11.05 -9.63
CA GLY A 123 -13.13 12.04 -10.44
C GLY A 123 -12.09 12.86 -9.65
N THR A 124 -12.09 12.75 -8.32
CA THR A 124 -11.16 13.44 -7.43
C THR A 124 -10.55 12.48 -6.42
N TYR A 125 -11.39 11.67 -5.77
CA TYR A 125 -11.00 10.79 -4.68
C TYR A 125 -11.47 9.36 -4.91
N TRP A 126 -10.73 8.41 -4.32
CA TRP A 126 -11.14 7.03 -4.17
C TRP A 126 -11.99 6.87 -2.93
N ARG A 127 -13.13 6.19 -3.05
CA ARG A 127 -14.08 5.98 -1.96
C ARG A 127 -14.56 4.55 -1.91
N ARG A 128 -14.78 4.07 -0.68
CA ARG A 128 -15.41 2.78 -0.43
C ARG A 128 -16.32 2.85 0.79
N TYR A 129 -17.47 2.22 0.71
CA TYR A 129 -18.34 2.04 1.86
C TYR A 129 -17.85 0.86 2.70
N ILE A 130 -17.58 1.09 3.98
CA ILE A 130 -17.22 0.08 4.96
C ILE A 130 -18.41 -0.17 5.86
N ASN A 131 -18.93 -1.41 5.85
CA ASN A 131 -20.13 -1.77 6.59
C ASN A 131 -20.03 -1.40 8.09
N GLY A 132 -21.01 -0.63 8.57
CA GLY A 132 -21.07 -0.14 9.94
C GLY A 132 -20.06 0.95 10.31
N LYS A 133 -19.25 1.45 9.36
CA LYS A 133 -18.22 2.48 9.56
C LYS A 133 -18.42 3.73 8.70
N GLY A 134 -19.17 3.62 7.61
CA GLY A 134 -19.37 4.71 6.66
C GLY A 134 -18.43 4.64 5.47
N VAL A 135 -18.21 5.78 4.82
CA VAL A 135 -17.37 5.88 3.62
C VAL A 135 -15.95 6.26 4.03
N VAL A 136 -14.98 5.47 3.58
CA VAL A 136 -13.56 5.82 3.65
C VAL A 136 -13.13 6.49 2.34
N THR A 137 -12.25 7.49 2.42
CA THR A 137 -11.85 8.32 1.28
C THR A 137 -10.33 8.46 1.23
N PHE A 138 -9.73 8.27 0.05
CA PHE A 138 -8.30 8.44 -0.19
C PHE A 138 -8.02 9.26 -1.46
N TRP A 139 -6.88 9.95 -1.47
CA TRP A 139 -6.40 10.73 -2.59
C TRP A 139 -6.05 9.83 -3.79
N HIS A 140 -5.18 8.86 -3.55
CA HIS A 140 -4.74 7.90 -4.56
C HIS A 140 -5.06 6.46 -4.15
N MET A 141 -4.96 5.55 -5.11
CA MET A 141 -5.13 4.13 -4.89
C MET A 141 -3.77 3.43 -4.95
N TYR A 142 -3.40 2.79 -3.86
CA TYR A 142 -2.17 2.01 -3.72
C TYR A 142 -2.48 0.57 -3.33
N GLY A 143 -1.53 -0.34 -3.63
CA GLY A 143 -1.64 -1.75 -3.20
C GLY A 143 -1.90 -1.93 -1.71
N PRO A 144 -1.14 -1.28 -0.81
CA PRO A 144 -1.34 -1.36 0.64
C PRO A 144 -2.76 -1.05 1.12
N LEU A 145 -3.49 -0.13 0.44
CA LEU A 145 -4.89 0.11 0.79
C LEU A 145 -5.75 -1.15 0.61
N LEU A 146 -5.48 -1.95 -0.43
CA LEU A 146 -6.22 -3.20 -0.68
C LEU A 146 -5.82 -4.29 0.34
N GLU A 147 -4.56 -4.34 0.75
CA GLU A 147 -4.07 -5.25 1.78
C GLU A 147 -4.76 -4.98 3.11
N VAL A 148 -4.84 -3.71 3.50
CA VAL A 148 -5.46 -3.27 4.76
C VAL A 148 -6.98 -3.38 4.72
N PHE A 149 -7.65 -2.85 3.68
CA PHE A 149 -9.12 -2.71 3.66
C PHE A 149 -9.84 -3.89 3.00
N ASP A 150 -9.22 -4.60 2.05
CA ASP A 150 -9.84 -5.67 1.29
C ASP A 150 -9.42 -7.05 1.79
N ASN A 151 -8.13 -7.23 2.06
CA ASN A 151 -7.58 -8.46 2.59
C ASN A 151 -7.67 -8.52 4.13
N GLU A 152 -7.95 -7.35 4.76
CA GLU A 152 -8.05 -7.21 6.22
C GLU A 152 -6.86 -7.83 6.98
N GLU A 153 -5.64 -7.63 6.47
CA GLU A 153 -4.45 -8.26 7.03
C GLU A 153 -4.17 -7.87 8.49
N LEU A 154 -4.62 -6.67 8.90
CA LEU A 154 -4.51 -6.17 10.26
C LEU A 154 -5.72 -6.53 11.16
N ARG A 155 -6.63 -7.42 10.70
CA ARG A 155 -7.86 -7.77 11.44
C ARG A 155 -7.62 -8.44 12.80
N HIS A 156 -6.48 -9.09 12.96
CA HIS A 156 -6.15 -9.87 14.15
C HIS A 156 -5.90 -9.02 15.40
N VAL A 157 -5.64 -7.71 15.23
CA VAL A 157 -5.29 -6.80 16.32
C VAL A 157 -6.53 -6.24 17.02
N HIS A 158 -6.51 -6.17 18.35
CA HIS A 158 -7.64 -5.74 19.20
C HIS A 158 -7.54 -4.26 19.58
N VAL A 159 -7.73 -3.36 18.61
CA VAL A 159 -7.46 -1.91 18.76
C VAL A 159 -8.51 -1.13 19.55
N LYS A 160 -9.72 -1.67 19.79
CA LYS A 160 -10.83 -0.91 20.38
C LYS A 160 -10.48 -0.37 21.77
N GLY A 161 -10.47 0.96 21.90
CA GLY A 161 -10.15 1.67 23.14
C GLY A 161 -8.66 1.70 23.50
N MET A 162 -7.79 1.19 22.64
CA MET A 162 -6.34 1.14 22.83
C MET A 162 -5.65 2.31 22.13
N ASP A 163 -4.50 2.74 22.63
CA ASP A 163 -3.56 3.54 21.88
C ASP A 163 -2.82 2.65 20.87
N VAL A 164 -2.56 3.16 19.68
CA VAL A 164 -1.81 2.46 18.63
C VAL A 164 -0.62 3.30 18.22
N VAL A 165 0.56 2.70 18.19
CA VAL A 165 1.74 3.25 17.50
C VAL A 165 1.84 2.52 16.17
N ASP A 166 1.61 3.25 15.09
CA ASP A 166 1.58 2.76 13.72
C ASP A 166 2.82 3.27 12.98
N VAL A 167 3.80 2.40 12.81
CA VAL A 167 5.10 2.71 12.20
C VAL A 167 5.13 2.22 10.76
N GLY A 168 5.58 3.09 9.86
CA GLY A 168 5.40 2.92 8.42
C GLY A 168 3.93 3.12 8.07
N ALA A 169 3.39 4.28 8.46
CA ALA A 169 1.97 4.59 8.27
C ALA A 169 1.66 4.99 6.82
N PHE A 170 2.68 5.11 5.96
CA PHE A 170 2.57 5.42 4.54
C PHE A 170 1.62 6.61 4.28
N VAL A 171 0.55 6.38 3.51
CA VAL A 171 -0.48 7.41 3.22
C VAL A 171 -1.61 7.41 4.26
N GLY A 172 -1.42 6.73 5.39
CA GLY A 172 -2.37 6.69 6.51
C GLY A 172 -3.42 5.59 6.41
N ASP A 173 -3.27 4.63 5.52
CA ASP A 173 -4.20 3.51 5.31
C ASP A 173 -4.39 2.67 6.57
N SER A 174 -3.32 2.19 7.19
CA SER A 174 -3.35 1.46 8.46
C SER A 174 -3.86 2.32 9.62
N ALA A 175 -3.41 3.58 9.71
CA ALA A 175 -3.83 4.50 10.77
C ALA A 175 -5.35 4.77 10.72
N ILE A 176 -5.89 5.03 9.53
CA ILE A 176 -7.32 5.24 9.29
C ILE A 176 -8.10 3.94 9.59
N TYR A 177 -7.60 2.79 9.17
CA TYR A 177 -8.20 1.49 9.46
C TYR A 177 -8.33 1.25 10.97
N PHE A 178 -7.27 1.50 11.75
CA PHE A 178 -7.30 1.37 13.21
C PHE A 178 -8.27 2.36 13.87
N ALA A 179 -8.26 3.62 13.43
CA ALA A 179 -9.21 4.61 13.92
C ALA A 179 -10.67 4.20 13.68
N LEU A 180 -11.00 3.72 12.47
CA LEU A 180 -12.33 3.20 12.14
C LEU A 180 -12.70 1.95 12.96
N ARG A 181 -11.75 1.17 13.42
CA ARG A 181 -11.97 0.03 14.31
C ARG A 181 -12.11 0.42 15.79
N GLY A 182 -12.00 1.72 16.10
CA GLY A 182 -12.26 2.27 17.43
C GLY A 182 -11.01 2.34 18.30
N ALA A 183 -9.84 2.49 17.73
CA ALA A 183 -8.65 2.90 18.47
C ALA A 183 -8.96 4.20 19.23
N LYS A 184 -8.45 4.33 20.45
CA LYS A 184 -8.59 5.54 21.26
C LYS A 184 -7.78 6.68 20.65
N ARG A 185 -6.58 6.36 20.19
CA ARG A 185 -5.63 7.26 19.53
C ARG A 185 -4.68 6.43 18.66
N VAL A 186 -4.27 6.97 17.52
CA VAL A 186 -3.24 6.38 16.64
C VAL A 186 -2.11 7.39 16.47
N ILE A 187 -0.90 7.02 16.84
CA ILE A 187 0.33 7.78 16.56
C ILE A 187 0.92 7.20 15.28
N ALA A 188 0.73 7.90 14.16
CA ALA A 188 1.09 7.45 12.82
C ALA A 188 2.45 8.01 12.40
N VAL A 189 3.47 7.16 12.36
CA VAL A 189 4.87 7.53 12.12
C VAL A 189 5.25 7.18 10.69
N GLU A 190 5.59 8.20 9.89
CA GLU A 190 5.96 8.07 8.47
C GLU A 190 7.10 9.04 8.12
N PRO A 191 8.26 8.54 7.68
CA PRO A 191 9.40 9.38 7.35
C PRO A 191 9.31 10.00 5.95
N HIS A 192 8.69 9.33 4.97
CA HIS A 192 8.71 9.75 3.57
C HIS A 192 7.87 11.04 3.38
N PRO A 193 8.44 12.16 2.89
CA PRO A 193 7.77 13.47 2.91
C PRO A 193 6.51 13.53 2.06
N VAL A 194 6.48 12.85 0.90
CA VAL A 194 5.30 12.82 0.02
C VAL A 194 4.20 11.95 0.64
N ALA A 195 4.54 10.75 1.12
CA ALA A 195 3.58 9.86 1.78
C ALA A 195 3.00 10.52 3.04
N TYR A 196 3.84 11.14 3.86
CA TYR A 196 3.41 11.90 5.04
C TYR A 196 2.44 13.04 4.69
N THR A 197 2.72 13.81 3.63
CA THR A 197 1.83 14.89 3.19
C THR A 197 0.49 14.34 2.75
N GLU A 198 0.47 13.24 1.99
CA GLU A 198 -0.76 12.58 1.58
C GLU A 198 -1.51 11.97 2.77
N MET A 199 -0.80 11.42 3.76
CA MET A 199 -1.41 10.94 5.01
C MET A 199 -2.17 12.06 5.73
N LEU A 200 -1.60 13.27 5.83
CA LEU A 200 -2.30 14.43 6.43
C LEU A 200 -3.62 14.72 5.71
N ASP A 201 -3.62 14.68 4.39
CA ASP A 201 -4.82 14.95 3.60
C ASP A 201 -5.84 13.81 3.76
N ASN A 202 -5.40 12.56 3.73
CA ASN A 202 -6.29 11.40 3.93
C ASN A 202 -6.92 11.38 5.33
N ILE A 203 -6.19 11.76 6.38
CA ILE A 203 -6.73 11.91 7.75
C ILE A 203 -7.86 12.96 7.75
N ARG A 204 -7.65 14.14 7.14
CA ARG A 204 -8.66 15.20 7.03
C ARG A 204 -9.88 14.76 6.21
N LEU A 205 -9.68 14.09 5.08
CA LEU A 205 -10.75 13.59 4.22
C LEU A 205 -11.69 12.62 4.95
N ASN A 206 -11.19 11.96 6.00
CA ASN A 206 -11.94 11.01 6.82
C ASN A 206 -12.40 11.61 8.18
N ASN A 207 -12.12 12.88 8.47
CA ASN A 207 -12.43 13.58 9.73
C ASN A 207 -11.86 12.85 10.96
N LEU A 208 -10.59 12.43 10.90
CA LEU A 208 -9.92 11.64 11.92
C LEU A 208 -8.79 12.40 12.65
N GLU A 209 -8.71 13.72 12.51
CA GLU A 209 -7.66 14.56 13.11
C GLU A 209 -7.66 14.49 14.64
N ASP A 210 -8.80 14.23 15.26
CA ASP A 210 -8.90 14.07 16.72
C ASP A 210 -8.43 12.69 17.21
N VAL A 211 -8.29 11.70 16.32
CA VAL A 211 -7.91 10.32 16.66
C VAL A 211 -6.51 9.98 16.18
N VAL A 212 -6.13 10.43 14.98
CA VAL A 212 -4.83 10.13 14.37
C VAL A 212 -3.89 11.31 14.53
N THR A 213 -2.75 11.06 15.17
CA THR A 213 -1.66 12.03 15.36
C THR A 213 -0.50 11.67 14.44
N PRO A 214 -0.29 12.39 13.33
CA PRO A 214 0.79 12.11 12.40
C PRO A 214 2.15 12.59 12.93
N VAL A 215 3.22 11.82 12.68
CA VAL A 215 4.59 12.11 13.08
C VAL A 215 5.50 11.90 11.87
N ASN A 216 6.12 12.98 11.38
CA ASN A 216 7.08 12.86 10.28
C ASN A 216 8.46 12.49 10.81
N ALA A 217 8.69 11.20 10.96
CA ALA A 217 9.93 10.62 11.46
C ALA A 217 10.05 9.15 11.05
N ALA A 218 11.25 8.60 11.09
CA ALA A 218 11.48 7.17 11.05
C ALA A 218 11.60 6.61 12.49
N LEU A 219 11.18 5.36 12.71
CA LEU A 219 11.44 4.67 13.96
C LEU A 219 12.83 4.03 13.93
N ALA A 220 13.61 4.18 15.00
CA ALA A 220 14.89 3.52 15.18
C ALA A 220 15.15 3.19 16.65
N SER A 221 16.10 2.31 16.93
CA SER A 221 16.52 2.01 18.30
C SER A 221 17.31 3.15 18.97
N LYS A 222 17.77 4.13 18.20
CA LYS A 222 18.52 5.30 18.67
C LYS A 222 18.08 6.55 17.90
N PRO A 223 18.06 7.72 18.56
CA PRO A 223 17.77 8.97 17.89
C PRO A 223 18.87 9.31 16.88
N GLY A 224 18.51 10.02 15.81
CA GLY A 224 19.44 10.40 14.75
C GLY A 224 18.71 10.86 13.49
N LYS A 225 19.26 10.49 12.35
CA LYS A 225 18.68 10.74 11.02
C LYS A 225 18.71 9.49 10.17
N ILE A 226 17.69 9.32 9.36
CA ILE A 226 17.56 8.25 8.38
C ILE A 226 17.55 8.85 6.98
N CYS A 227 18.29 8.23 6.08
CA CYS A 227 18.32 8.61 4.67
C CYS A 227 17.06 8.10 3.94
N ILE A 228 16.47 8.97 3.13
CA ILE A 228 15.34 8.65 2.27
C ILE A 228 15.81 8.77 0.82
N GLY A 229 15.67 7.70 0.05
CA GLY A 229 15.79 7.71 -1.40
C GLY A 229 14.42 7.91 -2.06
N ASN A 230 14.41 8.45 -3.30
CA ASN A 230 13.22 8.66 -4.13
C ASN A 230 12.09 9.45 -3.44
N VAL A 231 12.37 10.71 -3.11
CA VAL A 231 11.41 11.61 -2.44
C VAL A 231 10.35 12.23 -3.36
N THR A 232 10.34 11.90 -4.65
CA THR A 232 9.48 12.56 -5.64
C THR A 232 8.06 12.01 -5.72
N VAL A 233 7.85 10.78 -5.28
CA VAL A 233 6.54 10.10 -5.26
C VAL A 233 6.37 9.38 -3.94
N ALA A 234 5.13 9.17 -3.52
CA ALA A 234 4.84 8.29 -2.39
C ALA A 234 5.39 6.87 -2.69
N SER A 235 6.20 6.35 -1.80
CA SER A 235 6.85 5.05 -1.94
C SER A 235 6.66 4.22 -0.70
N THR A 236 6.38 2.93 -0.88
CA THR A 236 6.36 1.95 0.20
C THR A 236 7.77 1.52 0.63
N VAL A 237 8.77 1.75 -0.22
CA VAL A 237 10.17 1.39 0.06
C VAL A 237 10.93 2.62 0.51
N THR A 238 11.06 2.80 1.80
CA THR A 238 11.99 3.76 2.39
C THR A 238 13.28 2.99 2.70
N THR A 239 14.36 3.31 2.00
CA THR A 239 15.64 2.64 2.27
C THR A 239 16.14 3.04 3.67
N TYR A 240 16.02 2.11 4.62
CA TYR A 240 16.60 2.26 5.94
C TYR A 240 18.12 2.17 5.83
N HIS A 241 18.80 3.30 5.85
CA HIS A 241 20.23 3.36 6.02
C HIS A 241 20.54 3.88 7.42
N ALA A 242 20.90 2.96 8.31
CA ALA A 242 21.54 3.37 9.55
C ALA A 242 22.73 4.30 9.25
N PRO A 243 23.08 5.24 10.14
CA PRO A 243 24.13 6.25 9.92
C PRO A 243 25.54 5.70 9.64
N SER A 244 25.72 4.40 9.60
CA SER A 244 26.98 3.69 9.34
C SER A 244 27.00 3.00 7.98
N GLY A 245 26.99 3.75 6.91
CA GLY A 245 27.84 3.55 5.74
C GLY A 245 27.81 2.22 4.94
N HIS A 246 26.72 1.47 4.85
CA HIS A 246 26.66 0.28 3.99
C HIS A 246 25.34 0.16 3.23
N GLY A 247 25.12 1.08 2.31
CA GLY A 247 24.01 1.01 1.35
C GLY A 247 24.21 2.06 0.27
N GLY A 248 24.61 1.61 -0.92
CA GLY A 248 25.03 2.49 -2.03
C GLY A 248 23.87 3.06 -2.83
N GLY A 249 22.87 3.70 -2.18
CA GLY A 249 21.87 4.51 -2.82
C GLY A 249 22.12 6.00 -2.53
N ASP A 250 21.83 6.87 -3.46
CA ASP A 250 21.89 8.31 -3.25
C ASP A 250 20.84 8.71 -2.20
N CYS A 251 21.28 9.42 -1.15
CA CYS A 251 20.41 10.01 -0.15
C CYS A 251 19.83 11.29 -0.72
N GLU A 252 18.54 11.29 -1.05
CA GLU A 252 17.88 12.46 -1.62
C GLU A 252 17.37 13.42 -0.52
N ASP A 253 16.97 12.87 0.65
CA ASP A 253 16.51 13.64 1.80
C ASP A 253 16.80 12.88 3.11
N GLU A 254 16.65 13.55 4.26
CA GLU A 254 16.85 12.99 5.58
C GLU A 254 15.62 13.21 6.47
N ALA A 255 15.11 12.14 7.08
CA ALA A 255 14.10 12.24 8.13
C ALA A 255 14.72 12.11 9.53
N PRO A 256 14.17 12.78 10.56
CA PRO A 256 14.56 12.53 11.93
C PRO A 256 14.22 11.09 12.33
N ALA A 257 15.09 10.44 13.08
CA ALA A 257 14.83 9.16 13.73
C ALA A 257 14.36 9.41 15.16
N VAL A 258 13.23 8.77 15.52
CA VAL A 258 12.67 8.76 16.88
C VAL A 258 12.71 7.34 17.44
N THR A 259 12.81 7.22 18.77
CA THR A 259 12.77 5.93 19.46
C THR A 259 11.38 5.63 20.00
N LEU A 260 11.10 4.35 20.32
CA LEU A 260 9.87 3.99 21.04
C LEU A 260 9.77 4.68 22.39
N GLY A 261 10.89 4.81 23.11
CA GLY A 261 10.94 5.50 24.40
C GLY A 261 10.49 6.96 24.30
N GLU A 262 10.97 7.70 23.28
CA GLU A 262 10.56 9.09 23.03
C GLU A 262 9.07 9.19 22.68
N LEU A 263 8.52 8.26 21.89
CA LEU A 263 7.10 8.22 21.57
C LEU A 263 6.25 7.90 22.80
N ILE A 264 6.65 6.91 23.58
CA ILE A 264 5.97 6.51 24.83
C ILE A 264 5.91 7.69 25.80
N GLU A 265 7.02 8.36 26.04
CA GLU A 265 7.10 9.53 26.93
C GLU A 265 6.26 10.69 26.41
N LYS A 266 6.49 11.10 25.15
CA LYS A 266 5.83 12.25 24.53
C LYS A 266 4.30 12.12 24.52
N TYR A 267 3.79 10.93 24.24
CA TYR A 267 2.35 10.70 24.12
C TYR A 267 1.72 10.06 25.37
N GLY A 268 2.50 9.81 26.41
CA GLY A 268 2.02 9.25 27.68
C GLY A 268 1.42 7.85 27.50
N ILE A 269 2.03 7.01 26.67
CA ILE A 269 1.56 5.64 26.41
C ILE A 269 1.75 4.79 27.67
N GLN A 270 0.70 4.13 28.10
CA GLN A 270 0.76 3.30 29.31
C GLN A 270 1.12 1.84 28.97
N PRO A 271 2.01 1.19 29.72
CA PRO A 271 2.34 -0.21 29.54
C PRO A 271 1.08 -1.11 29.56
N GLY A 272 0.98 -2.00 28.59
CA GLY A 272 -0.14 -2.92 28.44
C GLY A 272 -1.44 -2.30 27.89
N GLU A 273 -1.47 -1.00 27.61
CA GLU A 273 -2.64 -0.28 27.07
C GLU A 273 -2.43 0.20 25.63
N ALA A 274 -1.39 -0.27 24.97
CA ALA A 274 -1.07 0.12 23.58
C ALA A 274 -0.71 -1.08 22.72
N ILE A 275 -0.85 -0.86 21.41
CA ILE A 275 -0.52 -1.78 20.35
C ILE A 275 0.59 -1.16 19.49
N LEU A 276 1.55 -1.96 19.05
CA LEU A 276 2.59 -1.55 18.12
C LEU A 276 2.38 -2.27 16.78
N LYS A 277 2.13 -1.50 15.72
CA LYS A 277 2.25 -1.98 14.33
C LYS A 277 3.56 -1.48 13.76
N MET A 278 4.31 -2.36 13.10
CA MET A 278 5.51 -2.00 12.34
C MET A 278 5.44 -2.61 10.95
N ASP A 279 5.67 -1.78 9.97
CA ASP A 279 5.88 -2.14 8.58
C ASP A 279 6.75 -1.02 7.99
N CYS A 280 8.04 -1.12 8.23
CA CYS A 280 9.00 -0.03 8.06
C CYS A 280 10.24 -0.43 7.27
N GLU A 281 10.09 -1.48 6.46
CA GLU A 281 11.09 -1.91 5.48
C GLU A 281 12.46 -2.22 6.12
N GLY A 282 12.43 -2.85 7.31
CA GLY A 282 13.61 -3.36 8.01
C GLY A 282 13.87 -2.76 9.39
N CYS A 283 13.15 -1.71 9.82
CA CYS A 283 13.34 -1.16 11.17
C CYS A 283 12.90 -2.15 12.26
N GLU A 284 12.07 -3.14 11.96
CA GLU A 284 11.62 -4.20 12.87
C GLU A 284 12.80 -4.93 13.51
N PHE A 285 13.84 -5.23 12.71
CA PHE A 285 15.06 -5.89 13.23
C PHE A 285 15.85 -4.99 14.16
N ASP A 286 15.98 -3.71 13.85
CA ASP A 286 16.70 -2.78 14.71
C ASP A 286 15.95 -2.59 16.03
N VAL A 287 14.66 -2.31 15.99
CA VAL A 287 13.87 -1.96 17.17
C VAL A 287 13.65 -3.18 18.08
N ILE A 288 13.23 -4.32 17.53
CA ILE A 288 12.96 -5.52 18.33
C ILE A 288 14.24 -6.04 19.00
N LEU A 289 15.38 -5.95 18.33
CA LEU A 289 16.62 -6.52 18.87
C LEU A 289 17.41 -5.56 19.78
N ASN A 290 17.31 -4.24 19.53
CA ASN A 290 18.14 -3.25 20.22
C ASN A 290 17.35 -2.32 21.16
N ASP A 291 16.00 -2.26 21.06
CA ASP A 291 15.13 -1.44 21.92
C ASP A 291 13.99 -2.26 22.56
N TYR A 292 14.26 -3.52 22.85
CA TYR A 292 13.27 -4.47 23.34
C TYR A 292 12.62 -4.07 24.66
N GLU A 293 13.30 -3.30 25.49
CA GLU A 293 12.76 -2.82 26.76
C GLU A 293 11.51 -1.97 26.56
N HIS A 294 11.41 -1.23 25.45
CA HIS A 294 10.22 -0.48 25.07
C HIS A 294 9.21 -1.33 24.30
N VAL A 295 9.67 -2.23 23.42
CA VAL A 295 8.78 -3.16 22.69
C VAL A 295 7.93 -4.00 23.64
N ARG A 296 8.52 -4.52 24.71
CA ARG A 296 7.80 -5.37 25.68
C ARG A 296 6.71 -4.64 26.49
N LEU A 297 6.62 -3.33 26.42
CA LEU A 297 5.58 -2.55 27.08
C LEU A 297 4.22 -2.59 26.33
N PHE A 298 4.23 -3.02 25.07
CA PHE A 298 3.01 -3.10 24.30
C PHE A 298 2.25 -4.39 24.59
N ARG A 299 0.92 -4.31 24.54
CA ARG A 299 0.02 -5.45 24.77
C ARG A 299 0.00 -6.42 23.59
N GLU A 300 -0.01 -5.88 22.38
CA GLU A 300 0.01 -6.63 21.15
C GLU A 300 0.99 -5.99 20.17
N LEU A 301 1.60 -6.83 19.35
CA LEU A 301 2.43 -6.40 18.22
C LEU A 301 1.85 -7.00 16.96
N ILE A 302 1.83 -6.22 15.88
CA ILE A 302 1.65 -6.74 14.53
C ILE A 302 2.72 -6.11 13.64
N PHE A 303 3.47 -6.92 12.93
CA PHE A 303 4.54 -6.38 12.08
C PHE A 303 4.75 -7.23 10.83
N GLU A 304 5.04 -6.56 9.73
CA GLU A 304 5.60 -7.22 8.57
C GLU A 304 7.11 -7.30 8.75
N HIS A 305 7.69 -8.50 8.58
CA HIS A 305 9.13 -8.68 8.63
C HIS A 305 9.71 -8.74 7.23
N HIS A 306 10.84 -8.07 7.05
CA HIS A 306 11.57 -7.98 5.79
C HIS A 306 12.89 -8.77 5.85
N ALA A 307 12.82 -10.05 6.28
CA ALA A 307 13.99 -10.88 6.55
C ALA A 307 14.91 -11.05 5.33
N ASP A 308 14.34 -11.28 4.14
CA ASP A 308 15.12 -11.42 2.89
C ASP A 308 15.83 -10.11 2.53
N PHE A 309 15.14 -8.99 2.64
CA PHE A 309 15.69 -7.66 2.37
C PHE A 309 16.83 -7.33 3.35
N MET A 310 16.62 -7.59 4.63
CA MET A 310 17.61 -7.37 5.68
C MET A 310 18.72 -8.43 5.72
N LYS A 311 18.61 -9.51 4.92
CA LYS A 311 19.52 -10.68 4.95
C LYS A 311 19.68 -11.25 6.37
N ARG A 312 18.56 -11.32 7.10
CA ARG A 312 18.48 -11.81 8.48
C ARG A 312 17.44 -12.92 8.60
N SER A 313 17.41 -13.59 9.73
CA SER A 313 16.45 -14.68 9.98
C SER A 313 15.26 -14.17 10.80
N LEU A 314 14.04 -14.51 10.40
CA LEU A 314 12.83 -14.32 11.22
C LEU A 314 13.01 -14.96 12.62
N GLY A 315 13.74 -16.08 12.70
CA GLY A 315 14.06 -16.76 13.97
C GLY A 315 14.76 -15.87 15.01
N GLU A 316 15.53 -14.86 14.58
CA GLU A 316 16.16 -13.89 15.50
C GLU A 316 15.10 -13.05 16.21
N LEU A 317 14.12 -12.52 15.47
CA LEU A 317 13.01 -11.75 16.03
C LEU A 317 12.14 -12.60 16.95
N LEU A 318 11.74 -13.78 16.48
CA LEU A 318 10.89 -14.69 17.26
C LEU A 318 11.59 -15.18 18.54
N SER A 319 12.88 -15.45 18.51
CA SER A 319 13.64 -15.84 19.69
C SER A 319 13.65 -14.74 20.75
N ARG A 320 13.72 -13.47 20.33
CA ARG A 320 13.64 -12.33 21.24
C ARG A 320 12.24 -12.13 21.80
N LEU A 321 11.24 -12.15 20.92
CA LEU A 321 9.84 -11.90 21.26
C LEU A 321 9.25 -13.00 22.15
N ASN A 322 9.61 -14.24 21.93
CA ASN A 322 9.11 -15.39 22.72
C ASN A 322 9.44 -15.33 24.21
N THR A 323 10.24 -14.35 24.66
CA THR A 323 10.47 -14.09 26.09
C THR A 323 9.18 -13.60 26.77
N ASP A 324 8.47 -12.67 26.15
CA ASP A 324 7.31 -12.00 26.75
C ASP A 324 6.01 -12.18 25.93
N PHE A 325 6.10 -12.65 24.67
CA PHE A 325 4.97 -12.75 23.76
C PHE A 325 4.72 -14.17 23.27
N ASN A 326 3.47 -14.43 22.88
CA ASN A 326 3.08 -15.55 22.04
C ASN A 326 2.88 -15.02 20.62
N CYS A 327 3.75 -15.43 19.69
CA CYS A 327 3.72 -14.96 18.31
C CYS A 327 3.24 -16.05 17.34
N MET A 328 2.48 -15.63 16.33
CA MET A 328 2.05 -16.46 15.22
C MET A 328 2.20 -15.73 13.90
N GLN A 329 2.58 -16.43 12.86
CA GLN A 329 2.57 -15.91 11.50
C GLN A 329 1.14 -15.93 10.97
N VAL A 330 0.64 -14.79 10.50
CA VAL A 330 -0.74 -14.64 10.00
C VAL A 330 -0.82 -14.56 8.47
N SER A 331 0.28 -14.18 7.82
CA SER A 331 0.41 -14.20 6.35
C SER A 331 1.88 -14.27 5.92
N GLY A 332 2.11 -14.48 4.62
CA GLY A 332 3.45 -14.49 4.01
C GLY A 332 4.24 -15.77 4.24
N GLY A 333 5.59 -15.65 4.24
CA GLY A 333 6.55 -16.74 4.33
C GLY A 333 7.75 -16.40 5.22
N GLU A 334 8.85 -17.17 5.08
CA GLU A 334 10.06 -16.96 5.87
C GLU A 334 10.85 -15.67 5.49
N GLY A 335 10.72 -15.21 4.25
CA GLY A 335 11.42 -14.04 3.73
C GLY A 335 10.71 -12.72 4.01
N ILE A 336 9.40 -12.69 3.77
CA ILE A 336 8.50 -11.56 4.05
C ILE A 336 7.18 -12.13 4.57
N GLY A 337 6.63 -11.53 5.61
CA GLY A 337 5.35 -11.96 6.16
C GLY A 337 4.93 -11.20 7.40
N ILE A 338 3.67 -11.35 7.77
CA ILE A 338 3.08 -10.65 8.90
C ILE A 338 3.05 -11.58 10.13
N ILE A 339 3.56 -11.07 11.22
CA ILE A 339 3.58 -11.71 12.53
C ILE A 339 2.65 -10.94 13.47
N HIS A 340 1.77 -11.66 14.15
CA HIS A 340 0.96 -11.13 15.24
C HIS A 340 1.42 -11.75 16.57
N CYS A 341 1.66 -10.91 17.57
CA CYS A 341 2.10 -11.33 18.89
C CYS A 341 1.20 -10.73 19.97
N THR A 342 0.85 -11.54 20.96
CA THR A 342 0.11 -11.10 22.15
C THR A 342 0.99 -11.29 23.38
N HIS A 343 1.00 -10.31 24.27
CA HIS A 343 1.74 -10.42 25.55
C HIS A 343 1.21 -11.59 26.36
N ARG A 344 2.12 -12.31 27.04
CA ARG A 344 1.79 -13.51 27.84
C ARG A 344 1.01 -13.19 29.10
#